data_9284351a5663007a10b220857c4e9615
#
_entry.id   9284351a5663007a10b220857c4e9615
#
_cell.length_a   1.000
_cell.length_b   1.000
_cell.length_c   1.000
_cell.angle_alpha   90.00
_cell.angle_beta   90.00
_cell.angle_gamma   90.00
#
_symmetry.space_group_name_H-M   'P 1'
#
loop_
_entity.id
_entity.type
_entity.pdbx_description
1 polymer ?
#
loop_
_entity_poly.entity_id
_entity_poly.type
_entity_poly.pdbx_seq_one_letter_code
_entity_poly.pdbx_strand_id
1 'polypeptide(L)'
;GRAYAQVIDDASASSFRPFFDRYISKDAKVITDEWSGYLPLKKDYPKLEQRPSDKGKGHPQIHIHIMNIKGWLRGIHHHCSKEHLQGYLDEYHFRFNRRNNMDTIFDMLLRRMICQKKTD
;
A
#
# COMPACT_ATOMS: atom_id res chain seq x y z
N GLY A 1 -0.74 -13.95 3.76
CA GLY A 1 -0.23 -12.71 4.29
C GLY A 1 -1.32 -11.70 4.55
N ARG A 2 -0.97 -10.70 5.29
CA ARG A 2 -1.86 -9.59 5.57
C ARG A 2 -1.45 -8.39 4.75
N ALA A 3 -2.40 -7.54 4.44
CA ALA A 3 -2.14 -6.34 3.69
C ALA A 3 -2.86 -5.16 4.32
N TYR A 4 -2.23 -4.00 4.23
CA TYR A 4 -2.78 -2.75 4.73
C TYR A 4 -2.61 -1.69 3.65
N ALA A 5 -3.55 -0.76 3.58
CA ALA A 5 -3.48 0.31 2.61
C ALA A 5 -3.96 1.61 3.24
N GLN A 6 -3.36 2.69 2.82
CA GLN A 6 -3.75 4.01 3.28
C GLN A 6 -3.63 5.00 2.14
N VAL A 7 -4.63 5.85 2.02
CA VAL A 7 -4.60 6.94 1.05
C VAL A 7 -3.65 8.01 1.57
N ILE A 8 -2.77 8.47 0.70
CA ILE A 8 -1.83 9.53 1.04
C ILE A 8 -1.95 10.68 0.06
N ASP A 9 -1.57 11.86 0.48
CA ASP A 9 -1.68 13.05 -0.35
C ASP A 9 -0.61 13.09 -1.43
N ASP A 10 0.58 12.63 -1.09
CA ASP A 10 1.69 12.61 -2.03
C ASP A 10 2.64 11.49 -1.64
N ALA A 11 3.66 11.29 -2.45
CA ALA A 11 4.63 10.21 -2.23
C ALA A 11 5.88 10.74 -1.52
N SER A 12 5.68 11.51 -0.47
CA SER A 12 6.80 12.05 0.33
C SER A 12 7.01 11.22 1.59
N ALA A 13 8.19 11.37 2.18
CA ALA A 13 8.51 10.70 3.42
C ALA A 13 7.55 11.09 4.54
N SER A 14 7.12 12.35 4.58
CA SER A 14 6.18 12.79 5.61
C SER A 14 4.82 12.14 5.47
N SER A 15 4.41 11.82 4.25
CA SER A 15 3.15 11.10 4.03
C SER A 15 3.27 9.62 4.34
N PHE A 16 4.45 9.02 4.10
CA PHE A 16 4.67 7.61 4.40
C PHE A 16 4.85 7.33 5.89
N ARG A 17 5.43 8.27 6.62
CA ARG A 17 5.85 8.02 7.99
C ARG A 17 4.74 7.56 8.92
N PRO A 18 3.54 8.16 8.91
CA PRO A 18 2.48 7.66 9.78
C PRO A 18 2.10 6.22 9.51
N PHE A 19 2.10 5.82 8.24
CA PHE A 19 1.80 4.45 7.86
C PHE A 19 2.88 3.48 8.36
N PHE A 20 4.14 3.85 8.16
CA PHE A 20 5.26 3.04 8.63
C PHE A 20 5.21 2.89 10.15
N ASP A 21 5.00 4.00 10.84
CA ASP A 21 5.01 3.98 12.31
C ASP A 21 3.84 3.16 12.87
N ARG A 22 2.73 3.12 12.14
CA ARG A 22 1.56 2.40 12.59
C ARG A 22 1.65 0.90 12.37
N TYR A 23 2.21 0.48 11.23
CA TYR A 23 2.12 -0.91 10.81
C TYR A 23 3.44 -1.65 10.79
N ILE A 24 4.57 -0.97 10.86
CA ILE A 24 5.87 -1.60 10.65
C ILE A 24 6.76 -1.39 11.86
N SER A 25 7.32 -2.49 12.36
CA SER A 25 8.31 -2.40 13.42
C SER A 25 9.61 -1.80 12.87
N LYS A 26 10.29 -1.01 13.67
CA LYS A 26 11.55 -0.40 13.24
C LYS A 26 12.66 -1.41 13.00
N ASP A 27 12.51 -2.60 13.56
CA ASP A 27 13.48 -3.68 13.33
C ASP A 27 13.10 -4.58 12.16
N ALA A 28 11.96 -4.33 11.53
CA ALA A 28 11.48 -5.18 10.46
C ALA A 28 12.27 -4.97 9.18
N LYS A 29 12.42 -6.04 8.40
CA LYS A 29 12.97 -5.94 7.08
C LYS A 29 11.88 -5.40 6.16
N VAL A 30 12.11 -4.22 5.59
CA VAL A 30 11.15 -3.55 4.72
C VAL A 30 11.72 -3.51 3.32
N ILE A 31 10.93 -3.91 2.34
CA ILE A 31 11.35 -3.87 0.94
C ILE A 31 10.43 -2.91 0.20
N THR A 32 11.00 -1.93 -0.45
CA THR A 32 10.25 -0.96 -1.25
C THR A 32 10.84 -0.89 -2.65
N ASP A 33 10.17 -0.14 -3.53
CA ASP A 33 10.77 0.20 -4.81
C ASP A 33 11.83 1.29 -4.60
N GLU A 34 12.37 1.81 -5.69
CA GLU A 34 13.50 2.75 -5.62
C GLU A 34 13.07 4.21 -5.57
N TRP A 35 11.83 4.49 -5.19
CA TRP A 35 11.34 5.85 -5.08
C TRP A 35 12.10 6.62 -3.99
N SER A 36 12.53 7.83 -4.32
CA SER A 36 13.38 8.63 -3.43
C SER A 36 12.68 9.05 -2.13
N GLY A 37 11.35 9.06 -2.12
CA GLY A 37 10.59 9.43 -0.93
C GLY A 37 10.80 8.49 0.24
N TYR A 38 11.31 7.27 0.00
CA TYR A 38 11.60 6.33 1.08
C TYR A 38 12.96 6.57 1.74
N LEU A 39 13.84 7.34 1.10
CA LEU A 39 15.20 7.50 1.62
C LEU A 39 15.27 8.06 3.05
N PRO A 40 14.49 9.10 3.39
CA PRO A 40 14.56 9.62 4.76
C PRO A 40 14.11 8.62 5.82
N LEU A 41 13.32 7.61 5.43
CA LEU A 41 12.83 6.62 6.37
C LEU A 41 13.90 5.61 6.77
N LYS A 42 15.00 5.52 6.04
CA LYS A 42 16.05 4.56 6.35
C LYS A 42 16.71 4.83 7.71
N LYS A 43 16.66 6.07 8.18
CA LYS A 43 17.22 6.39 9.48
C LYS A 43 16.47 5.69 10.60
N ASP A 44 15.15 5.63 10.49
CA ASP A 44 14.31 5.01 11.52
C ASP A 44 14.06 3.54 11.25
N TYR A 45 14.21 3.12 9.99
CA TYR A 45 14.00 1.74 9.58
C TYR A 45 15.28 1.24 8.92
N PRO A 46 16.28 0.86 9.72
CA PRO A 46 17.62 0.55 9.18
C PRO A 46 17.67 -0.66 8.27
N LYS A 47 16.68 -1.53 8.34
CA LYS A 47 16.61 -2.70 7.46
C LYS A 47 15.78 -2.46 6.21
N LEU A 48 15.48 -1.21 5.90
CA LEU A 48 14.76 -0.87 4.69
C LEU A 48 15.69 -1.05 3.50
N GLU A 49 15.22 -1.82 2.54
CA GLU A 49 15.95 -2.12 1.32
C GLU A 49 15.13 -1.71 0.12
N GLN A 50 15.72 -1.00 -0.82
CA GLN A 50 15.04 -0.58 -2.02
C GLN A 50 15.45 -1.49 -3.17
N ARG A 51 14.48 -1.96 -3.93
CA ARG A 51 14.69 -2.83 -5.07
C ARG A 51 13.94 -2.31 -6.28
N PRO A 52 14.47 -2.50 -7.50
CA PRO A 52 13.77 -2.04 -8.70
C PRO A 52 12.39 -2.68 -8.82
N SER A 53 11.43 -1.88 -9.25
CA SER A 53 10.08 -2.38 -9.46
C SER A 53 10.00 -3.26 -10.71
N ASP A 54 10.71 -2.89 -11.76
CA ASP A 54 10.75 -3.63 -13.03
C ASP A 54 9.36 -4.02 -13.50
N LYS A 55 8.48 -3.04 -13.62
CA LYS A 55 7.09 -3.24 -14.06
C LYS A 55 6.32 -4.25 -13.22
N GLY A 56 6.62 -4.28 -11.94
CA GLY A 56 5.97 -5.19 -11.00
C GLY A 56 6.70 -6.51 -10.80
N LYS A 57 7.69 -6.83 -11.61
CA LYS A 57 8.41 -8.11 -11.47
C LYS A 57 9.28 -8.16 -10.23
N GLY A 58 9.76 -7.00 -9.79
CA GLY A 58 10.57 -6.93 -8.58
C GLY A 58 9.78 -7.11 -7.30
N HIS A 59 8.45 -6.94 -7.36
CA HIS A 59 7.57 -7.06 -6.20
C HIS A 59 6.28 -7.76 -6.62
N PRO A 60 6.36 -9.04 -7.01
CA PRO A 60 5.22 -9.69 -7.67
C PRO A 60 3.98 -9.81 -6.79
N GLN A 61 4.15 -10.10 -5.52
CA GLN A 61 2.98 -10.29 -4.65
C GLN A 61 2.20 -9.00 -4.44
N ILE A 62 2.92 -7.91 -4.16
CA ILE A 62 2.24 -6.64 -3.94
C ILE A 62 1.67 -6.09 -5.25
N HIS A 63 2.33 -6.35 -6.36
CA HIS A 63 1.83 -5.95 -7.67
C HIS A 63 0.49 -6.63 -7.97
N ILE A 64 0.40 -7.92 -7.74
CA ILE A 64 -0.85 -8.67 -7.94
C ILE A 64 -1.93 -8.12 -7.00
N HIS A 65 -1.60 -7.85 -5.76
CA HIS A 65 -2.55 -7.31 -4.81
C HIS A 65 -3.10 -5.96 -5.27
N ILE A 66 -2.23 -5.07 -5.75
CA ILE A 66 -2.63 -3.78 -6.28
C ILE A 66 -3.57 -3.95 -7.47
N MET A 67 -3.25 -4.86 -8.39
CA MET A 67 -4.10 -5.11 -9.55
C MET A 67 -5.48 -5.62 -9.13
N ASN A 68 -5.52 -6.47 -8.10
CA ASN A 68 -6.79 -6.98 -7.60
C ASN A 68 -7.64 -5.88 -6.96
N ILE A 69 -7.03 -4.98 -6.20
CA ILE A 69 -7.73 -3.86 -5.61
C ILE A 69 -8.30 -2.95 -6.69
N LYS A 70 -7.49 -2.64 -7.70
CA LYS A 70 -7.93 -1.78 -8.78
C LYS A 70 -9.10 -2.40 -9.55
N GLY A 71 -9.05 -3.70 -9.77
CA GLY A 71 -10.15 -4.40 -10.43
C GLY A 71 -11.41 -4.37 -9.60
N TRP A 72 -11.29 -4.56 -8.30
CA TRP A 72 -12.43 -4.50 -7.39
C TRP A 72 -13.07 -3.13 -7.39
N LEU A 73 -12.25 -2.07 -7.30
CA LEU A 73 -12.76 -0.71 -7.31
C LEU A 73 -13.49 -0.38 -8.61
N ARG A 74 -12.94 -0.81 -9.74
CA ARG A 74 -13.59 -0.58 -11.03
C ARG A 74 -14.92 -1.30 -11.13
N GLY A 75 -15.03 -2.47 -10.55
CA GLY A 75 -16.26 -3.26 -10.62
C GLY A 75 -17.37 -2.73 -9.75
N ILE A 76 -17.05 -2.01 -8.68
CA ILE A 76 -18.06 -1.57 -7.72
C ILE A 76 -18.35 -0.09 -7.84
N HIS A 77 -17.36 0.72 -8.19
CA HIS A 77 -17.49 2.16 -8.13
C HIS A 77 -17.09 2.82 -9.42
N HIS A 78 -18.02 3.53 -9.99
CA HIS A 78 -17.74 4.38 -11.13
C HIS A 78 -17.15 5.69 -10.68
N HIS A 79 -17.53 6.13 -9.48
CA HIS A 79 -17.03 7.35 -8.90
C HIS A 79 -16.50 7.03 -7.53
N CYS A 80 -15.26 7.37 -7.30
CA CYS A 80 -14.65 7.14 -6.02
C CYS A 80 -13.96 8.41 -5.61
N SER A 81 -14.44 9.04 -4.56
CA SER A 81 -13.80 10.24 -4.06
C SER A 81 -12.73 9.86 -3.05
N LYS A 82 -11.80 10.79 -2.83
CA LYS A 82 -10.76 10.58 -1.83
C LYS A 82 -11.35 10.33 -0.45
N GLU A 83 -12.47 10.98 -0.15
CA GLU A 83 -13.13 10.83 1.14
C GLU A 83 -13.65 9.43 1.39
N HIS A 84 -14.09 8.76 0.35
CA HIS A 84 -14.64 7.41 0.48
C HIS A 84 -13.63 6.31 0.20
N LEU A 85 -12.54 6.65 -0.46
CA LEU A 85 -11.57 5.65 -0.88
C LEU A 85 -10.99 4.88 0.29
N GLN A 86 -10.64 5.59 1.36
CA GLN A 86 -10.05 4.93 2.52
C GLN A 86 -11.01 3.92 3.13
N GLY A 87 -12.29 4.25 3.22
CA GLY A 87 -13.30 3.32 3.73
C GLY A 87 -13.42 2.06 2.91
N TYR A 88 -13.40 2.20 1.58
CA TYR A 88 -13.44 1.04 0.69
C TYR A 88 -12.19 0.19 0.82
N LEU A 89 -11.04 0.82 0.92
CA LEU A 89 -9.79 0.08 1.11
C LEU A 89 -9.78 -0.65 2.45
N ASP A 90 -10.29 -0.01 3.49
CA ASP A 90 -10.38 -0.63 4.81
C ASP A 90 -11.28 -1.85 4.78
N GLU A 91 -12.41 -1.76 4.10
CA GLU A 91 -13.31 -2.90 3.97
C GLU A 91 -12.67 -4.03 3.18
N TYR A 92 -12.04 -3.71 2.05
CA TYR A 92 -11.37 -4.72 1.25
C TYR A 92 -10.32 -5.45 2.07
N HIS A 93 -9.49 -4.70 2.82
CA HIS A 93 -8.41 -5.32 3.57
C HIS A 93 -8.89 -6.02 4.82
N PHE A 94 -9.99 -5.58 5.40
CA PHE A 94 -10.62 -6.33 6.48
C PHE A 94 -10.97 -7.74 6.02
N ARG A 95 -11.57 -7.86 4.85
CA ARG A 95 -11.92 -9.15 4.30
C ARG A 95 -10.70 -9.92 3.83
N PHE A 96 -9.78 -9.26 3.16
CA PHE A 96 -8.57 -9.90 2.67
C PHE A 96 -7.75 -10.50 3.80
N ASN A 97 -7.58 -9.76 4.88
CA ASN A 97 -6.75 -10.23 6.00
C ASN A 97 -7.38 -11.37 6.77
N ARG A 98 -8.66 -11.63 6.55
CA ARG A 98 -9.37 -12.71 7.21
C ARG A 98 -9.69 -13.89 6.31
N ARG A 99 -9.22 -13.86 5.07
CA ARG A 99 -9.49 -14.95 4.12
C ARG A 99 -8.78 -16.23 4.50
N ASN A 100 -7.70 -16.10 5.25
CA ASN A 100 -6.89 -17.23 5.65
C ASN A 100 -6.34 -16.96 7.04
N ASN A 101 -6.79 -17.72 8.01
CA ASN A 101 -6.42 -17.48 9.39
C ASN A 101 -4.98 -17.81 9.73
N MET A 102 -4.27 -18.45 8.82
CA MET A 102 -2.94 -18.94 9.13
C MET A 102 -1.82 -18.10 8.54
N ASP A 103 -2.19 -17.05 7.84
CA ASP A 103 -1.19 -16.27 7.18
C ASP A 103 -0.50 -15.32 8.12
N THR A 104 0.81 -15.30 8.05
CA THR A 104 1.62 -14.43 8.88
C THR A 104 2.52 -13.51 8.08
N ILE A 105 2.46 -13.58 6.77
CA ILE A 105 3.29 -12.72 5.93
C ILE A 105 2.68 -11.34 5.92
N PHE A 106 3.52 -10.34 6.09
CA PHE A 106 3.09 -8.96 6.08
C PHE A 106 3.39 -8.34 4.73
N ASP A 107 2.35 -8.06 3.97
CA ASP A 107 2.47 -7.36 2.71
C ASP A 107 2.09 -5.92 2.93
N MET A 108 2.95 -5.01 2.48
CA MET A 108 2.72 -3.60 2.66
C MET A 108 2.32 -2.97 1.34
N LEU A 109 1.24 -2.23 1.36
CA LEU A 109 0.76 -1.53 0.20
C LEU A 109 0.83 -0.04 0.45
N LEU A 110 1.90 0.60 -0.05
CA LEU A 110 2.05 2.04 0.02
C LEU A 110 1.84 2.61 -1.35
N ARG A 111 0.67 3.14 -1.58
CA ARG A 111 0.38 3.65 -2.87
C ARG A 111 -0.66 4.73 -2.79
N ARG A 112 -0.41 5.80 -3.50
CA ARG A 112 -1.42 6.81 -3.65
C ARG A 112 -2.45 6.30 -4.65
N MET A 113 -3.61 5.95 -4.17
CA MET A 113 -4.69 5.50 -5.01
C MET A 113 -5.49 6.71 -5.38
N ILE A 114 -5.51 7.03 -6.66
CA ILE A 114 -6.25 8.17 -7.13
C ILE A 114 -7.50 7.69 -7.77
N CYS A 115 -8.61 8.00 -7.18
CA CYS A 115 -9.87 7.74 -7.80
C CYS A 115 -10.06 8.69 -8.93
N GLN A 116 -10.57 8.19 -10.04
CA GLN A 116 -10.84 9.01 -11.15
C GLN A 116 -11.91 9.90 -10.75
N LYS A 117 -11.61 11.15 -10.73
CA LYS A 117 -12.55 12.05 -10.43
C LYS A 117 -13.38 12.24 -11.61
N LYS A 118 -14.58 11.88 -11.59
CA LYS A 118 -15.35 12.10 -12.67
C LYS A 118 -15.75 13.42 -12.61
N THR A 119 -15.55 14.02 -13.49
CA THR A 119 -15.97 15.22 -13.50
C THR A 119 -17.24 15.15 -13.77
N ASP A 120 -17.75 15.00 -13.47
CA ASP A 120 -18.86 14.94 -13.65
C ASP A 120 -19.49 15.69 -13.58
#